data_57ea4b643e983e5239c69e22b654d41a
#
_entry.id   57ea4b643e983e5239c69e22b654d41a
#
_cell.length_a   1.000
_cell.length_b   1.000
_cell.length_c   1.000
_cell.angle_alpha   90.00
_cell.angle_beta   90.00
_cell.angle_gamma   90.00
#
_symmetry.space_group_name_H-M   'P 1'
#
loop_
_entity.id
_entity.type
_entity.pdbx_description
1 polymer ?
#
loop_
_entity_poly.entity_id
_entity_poly.type
_entity_poly.pdbx_seq_one_letter_code
_entity_poly.pdbx_strand_id
1 'polypeptide(L)'
;MSELSYRGLFDLSGRTAVVTGGAGILGRHFCAGLAESGAAVAVVDLQEAAANELARDLGKRYGVRAIGIGCDVSAPDSVKAMVGRVVHELGEIHILHNNAAGKSDDLDAFLASFEDYSHEQWRKIMAVNLDGMFLVAQAVGKQMVAQGKGGSIIQTASVYGVMAPDHRIYEGSFYQGRKINTPAVYTASKAAVIGLTKHLATYWADKGIRVNTLTPGGIEDGQNDEFQRRYAARVPLNRMGARHEIVGALLYLASDASSYVTGQNIIVDGGLNAW
;
A
#
# COMPACT_ATOMS: atom_id res chain seq x y z
N MET A 1 14.86 -13.02 32.52
CA MET A 1 14.64 -12.42 31.18
C MET A 1 14.28 -13.58 30.26
N SER A 2 13.08 -13.60 29.65
CA SER A 2 12.76 -14.59 28.61
C SER A 2 13.78 -14.41 27.50
N GLU A 3 14.33 -15.51 27.00
CA GLU A 3 15.27 -15.50 25.88
C GLU A 3 14.63 -14.83 24.66
N LEU A 4 15.30 -13.84 24.06
CA LEU A 4 14.76 -13.10 22.92
C LEU A 4 14.63 -14.04 21.70
N SER A 5 13.42 -14.24 21.20
CA SER A 5 13.17 -15.00 19.98
C SER A 5 13.20 -14.09 18.75
N TYR A 6 14.23 -14.18 17.92
CA TYR A 6 14.31 -13.41 16.68
C TYR A 6 13.19 -13.77 15.69
N ARG A 7 12.74 -15.02 15.67
CA ARG A 7 11.57 -15.44 14.88
C ARG A 7 10.29 -14.80 15.44
N GLY A 8 10.16 -14.73 16.76
CA GLY A 8 9.02 -14.13 17.45
C GLY A 8 8.87 -12.62 17.18
N LEU A 9 9.94 -11.93 16.73
CA LEU A 9 9.84 -10.52 16.34
C LEU A 9 8.89 -10.28 15.17
N PHE A 10 8.59 -11.29 14.35
CA PHE A 10 7.66 -11.23 13.21
C PHE A 10 6.25 -11.71 13.56
N ASP A 11 6.01 -12.16 14.78
CA ASP A 11 4.68 -12.60 15.22
C ASP A 11 3.73 -11.40 15.36
N LEU A 12 2.58 -11.50 14.68
CA LEU A 12 1.53 -10.49 14.71
C LEU A 12 0.29 -10.94 15.48
N SER A 13 0.38 -12.04 16.22
CA SER A 13 -0.70 -12.56 17.05
C SER A 13 -1.19 -11.49 18.05
N GLY A 14 -2.51 -11.35 18.16
CA GLY A 14 -3.12 -10.32 19.01
C GLY A 14 -3.11 -8.90 18.42
N ARG A 15 -2.55 -8.68 17.23
CA ARG A 15 -2.57 -7.39 16.53
C ARG A 15 -3.68 -7.35 15.50
N THR A 16 -4.19 -6.15 15.24
CA THR A 16 -5.17 -5.87 14.19
C THR A 16 -4.53 -5.01 13.11
N ALA A 17 -4.60 -5.48 11.88
CA ALA A 17 -4.13 -4.76 10.70
C ALA A 17 -5.29 -4.26 9.83
N VAL A 18 -5.22 -3.01 9.40
CA VAL A 18 -6.09 -2.41 8.40
C VAL A 18 -5.33 -2.31 7.08
N VAL A 19 -5.89 -2.84 5.99
CA VAL A 19 -5.29 -2.79 4.66
C VAL A 19 -6.25 -2.12 3.69
N THR A 20 -5.94 -0.90 3.23
CA THR A 20 -6.74 -0.20 2.21
C THR A 20 -6.36 -0.67 0.80
N GLY A 21 -7.33 -0.75 -0.10
CA GLY A 21 -7.17 -1.44 -1.40
C GLY A 21 -6.86 -2.93 -1.20
N GLY A 22 -7.41 -3.51 -0.12
CA GLY A 22 -7.09 -4.85 0.34
C GLY A 22 -7.55 -5.96 -0.59
N ALA A 23 -8.62 -5.76 -1.37
CA ALA A 23 -9.10 -6.71 -2.37
C ALA A 23 -8.39 -6.57 -3.73
N GLY A 24 -7.53 -5.57 -3.90
CA GLY A 24 -6.73 -5.35 -5.11
C GLY A 24 -5.61 -6.37 -5.31
N ILE A 25 -4.89 -6.23 -6.42
CA ILE A 25 -3.86 -7.18 -6.89
C ILE A 25 -2.78 -7.45 -5.83
N LEU A 26 -2.17 -6.40 -5.28
CA LEU A 26 -1.18 -6.52 -4.20
C LEU A 26 -1.85 -6.66 -2.84
N GLY A 27 -2.98 -5.97 -2.63
CA GLY A 27 -3.71 -5.96 -1.37
C GLY A 27 -4.05 -7.36 -0.84
N ARG A 28 -4.46 -8.27 -1.73
CA ARG A 28 -4.75 -9.68 -1.38
C ARG A 28 -3.53 -10.40 -0.79
N HIS A 29 -2.35 -10.18 -1.36
CA HIS A 29 -1.10 -10.77 -0.86
C HIS A 29 -0.69 -10.16 0.47
N PHE A 30 -0.87 -8.85 0.64
CA PHE A 30 -0.62 -8.17 1.90
C PHE A 30 -1.53 -8.65 3.02
N CYS A 31 -2.84 -8.75 2.75
CA CYS A 31 -3.80 -9.30 3.70
C CYS A 31 -3.46 -10.73 4.07
N ALA A 32 -3.09 -11.56 3.09
CA ALA A 32 -2.72 -12.96 3.32
C ALA A 32 -1.47 -13.07 4.21
N GLY A 33 -0.40 -12.32 3.92
CA GLY A 33 0.82 -12.35 4.72
C GLY A 33 0.61 -11.89 6.16
N LEU A 34 -0.18 -10.82 6.37
CA LEU A 34 -0.52 -10.35 7.71
C LEU A 34 -1.37 -11.38 8.48
N ALA A 35 -2.35 -12.01 7.82
CA ALA A 35 -3.18 -13.06 8.41
C ALA A 35 -2.37 -14.32 8.74
N GLU A 36 -1.48 -14.76 7.85
CA GLU A 36 -0.58 -15.90 8.06
C GLU A 36 0.38 -15.67 9.23
N SER A 37 0.77 -14.40 9.46
CA SER A 37 1.59 -13.99 10.62
C SER A 37 0.79 -13.80 11.91
N GLY A 38 -0.52 -14.14 11.93
CA GLY A 38 -1.38 -14.14 13.11
C GLY A 38 -2.21 -12.89 13.35
N ALA A 39 -2.12 -11.87 12.50
CA ALA A 39 -2.91 -10.65 12.68
C ALA A 39 -4.40 -10.86 12.38
N ALA A 40 -5.29 -10.22 13.14
CA ALA A 40 -6.65 -9.96 12.68
C ALA A 40 -6.60 -8.92 11.54
N VAL A 41 -7.39 -9.10 10.48
CA VAL A 41 -7.29 -8.27 9.26
C VAL A 41 -8.60 -7.60 8.90
N ALA A 42 -8.61 -6.28 8.82
CA ALA A 42 -9.65 -5.52 8.15
C ALA A 42 -9.26 -5.30 6.69
N VAL A 43 -9.92 -6.01 5.80
CA VAL A 43 -9.79 -5.85 4.34
C VAL A 43 -10.68 -4.68 3.93
N VAL A 44 -10.06 -3.54 3.61
CA VAL A 44 -10.77 -2.31 3.24
C VAL A 44 -10.63 -2.08 1.74
N ASP A 45 -11.75 -1.96 1.04
CA ASP A 45 -11.75 -1.73 -0.42
C ASP A 45 -13.00 -0.94 -0.82
N LEU A 46 -12.95 -0.27 -1.98
CA LEU A 46 -14.13 0.37 -2.54
C LEU A 46 -15.20 -0.69 -2.88
N GLN A 47 -14.78 -1.88 -3.28
CA GLN A 47 -15.61 -3.03 -3.63
C GLN A 47 -15.89 -3.89 -2.39
N GLU A 48 -16.91 -3.54 -1.61
CA GLU A 48 -17.23 -4.23 -0.35
C GLU A 48 -17.47 -5.74 -0.51
N ALA A 49 -18.09 -6.15 -1.59
CA ALA A 49 -18.33 -7.57 -1.87
C ALA A 49 -17.01 -8.37 -1.99
N ALA A 50 -16.03 -7.82 -2.72
CA ALA A 50 -14.71 -8.44 -2.87
C ALA A 50 -13.91 -8.44 -1.55
N ALA A 51 -14.02 -7.37 -0.77
CA ALA A 51 -13.42 -7.29 0.56
C ALA A 51 -13.98 -8.35 1.52
N ASN A 52 -15.31 -8.51 1.53
CA ASN A 52 -16.00 -9.53 2.35
C ASN A 52 -15.64 -10.96 1.92
N GLU A 53 -15.53 -11.23 0.61
CA GLU A 53 -15.12 -12.54 0.11
C GLU A 53 -13.71 -12.88 0.58
N LEU A 54 -12.75 -11.96 0.39
CA LEU A 54 -11.37 -12.16 0.83
C LEU A 54 -11.28 -12.35 2.34
N ALA A 55 -12.00 -11.55 3.13
CA ALA A 55 -11.99 -11.68 4.58
C ALA A 55 -12.46 -13.07 5.05
N ARG A 56 -13.53 -13.60 4.44
CA ARG A 56 -13.99 -14.99 4.72
C ARG A 56 -12.93 -16.03 4.37
N ASP A 57 -12.23 -15.86 3.25
CA ASP A 57 -11.17 -16.78 2.82
C ASP A 57 -9.98 -16.75 3.80
N LEU A 58 -9.54 -15.56 4.21
CA LEU A 58 -8.48 -15.38 5.21
C LEU A 58 -8.83 -16.06 6.54
N GLY A 59 -10.06 -15.85 7.04
CA GLY A 59 -10.53 -16.48 8.27
C GLY A 59 -10.52 -18.02 8.19
N LYS A 60 -10.97 -18.58 7.06
CA LYS A 60 -10.95 -20.05 6.84
C LYS A 60 -9.53 -20.60 6.73
N ARG A 61 -8.66 -19.91 6.02
CA ARG A 61 -7.32 -20.40 5.68
C ARG A 61 -6.34 -20.29 6.85
N TYR A 62 -6.41 -19.17 7.59
CA TYR A 62 -5.40 -18.86 8.62
C TYR A 62 -5.95 -18.91 10.05
N GLY A 63 -7.26 -19.10 10.24
CA GLY A 63 -7.85 -19.16 11.58
C GLY A 63 -7.90 -17.84 12.33
N VAL A 64 -7.71 -16.71 11.66
CA VAL A 64 -7.71 -15.36 12.24
C VAL A 64 -9.09 -14.70 12.08
N ARG A 65 -9.36 -13.69 12.92
CA ARG A 65 -10.50 -12.80 12.69
C ARG A 65 -10.22 -11.93 11.47
N ALA A 66 -11.15 -11.89 10.52
CA ALA A 66 -11.04 -11.01 9.36
C ALA A 66 -12.42 -10.45 8.99
N ILE A 67 -12.47 -9.17 8.62
CA ILE A 67 -13.68 -8.47 8.19
C ILE A 67 -13.43 -7.74 6.87
N GLY A 68 -14.45 -7.68 6.01
CA GLY A 68 -14.44 -6.86 4.81
C GLY A 68 -15.21 -5.56 5.03
N ILE A 69 -14.69 -4.44 4.55
CA ILE A 69 -15.29 -3.12 4.72
C ILE A 69 -15.27 -2.37 3.39
N GLY A 70 -16.45 -1.90 2.95
CA GLY A 70 -16.56 -0.94 1.86
C GLY A 70 -16.11 0.44 2.33
N CYS A 71 -15.15 1.07 1.62
CA CYS A 71 -14.68 2.40 1.96
C CYS A 71 -14.14 3.13 0.73
N ASP A 72 -14.68 4.31 0.48
CA ASP A 72 -14.05 5.29 -0.39
C ASP A 72 -13.05 6.11 0.45
N VAL A 73 -11.77 5.88 0.21
CA VAL A 73 -10.69 6.56 0.96
C VAL A 73 -10.62 8.06 0.67
N SER A 74 -11.20 8.55 -0.42
CA SER A 74 -11.26 9.97 -0.75
C SER A 74 -12.38 10.73 -0.03
N ALA A 75 -13.29 10.01 0.65
CA ALA A 75 -14.43 10.57 1.37
C ALA A 75 -14.21 10.53 2.89
N PRO A 76 -14.06 11.68 3.57
CA PRO A 76 -13.76 11.74 5.01
C PRO A 76 -14.74 10.97 5.90
N ASP A 77 -16.05 11.04 5.61
CA ASP A 77 -17.08 10.34 6.40
C ASP A 77 -16.99 8.81 6.21
N SER A 78 -16.66 8.35 5.00
CA SER A 78 -16.43 6.93 4.69
C SER A 78 -15.23 6.39 5.47
N VAL A 79 -14.12 7.15 5.51
CA VAL A 79 -12.92 6.80 6.29
C VAL A 79 -13.22 6.76 7.79
N LYS A 80 -13.97 7.74 8.31
CA LYS A 80 -14.38 7.76 9.72
C LYS A 80 -15.25 6.56 10.08
N ALA A 81 -16.22 6.22 9.23
CA ALA A 81 -17.10 5.06 9.42
C ALA A 81 -16.28 3.75 9.39
N MET A 82 -15.31 3.62 8.47
CA MET A 82 -14.41 2.47 8.37
C MET A 82 -13.63 2.27 9.69
N VAL A 83 -12.99 3.31 10.24
CA VAL A 83 -12.25 3.20 11.51
C VAL A 83 -13.18 2.79 12.64
N GLY A 84 -14.37 3.41 12.76
CA GLY A 84 -15.37 3.04 13.76
C GLY A 84 -15.78 1.57 13.67
N ARG A 85 -15.99 1.05 12.47
CA ARG A 85 -16.34 -0.35 12.24
C ARG A 85 -15.20 -1.31 12.59
N VAL A 86 -13.94 -0.98 12.25
CA VAL A 86 -12.77 -1.78 12.66
C VAL A 86 -12.68 -1.87 14.18
N VAL A 87 -12.79 -0.74 14.88
CA VAL A 87 -12.72 -0.71 16.35
C VAL A 87 -13.86 -1.50 16.98
N HIS A 88 -15.08 -1.37 16.47
CA HIS A 88 -16.23 -2.12 16.97
C HIS A 88 -16.09 -3.63 16.80
N GLU A 89 -15.63 -4.09 15.62
CA GLU A 89 -15.60 -5.51 15.27
C GLU A 89 -14.27 -6.20 15.65
N LEU A 90 -13.12 -5.51 15.57
CA LEU A 90 -11.81 -6.11 15.83
C LEU A 90 -11.11 -5.55 17.08
N GLY A 91 -11.63 -4.47 17.65
CA GLY A 91 -11.04 -3.81 18.82
C GLY A 91 -10.04 -2.72 18.43
N GLU A 92 -8.81 -2.86 18.86
CA GLU A 92 -7.74 -1.87 18.64
C GLU A 92 -7.16 -1.98 17.21
N ILE A 93 -6.54 -0.89 16.72
CA ILE A 93 -5.79 -0.89 15.46
C ILE A 93 -4.30 -0.78 15.80
N HIS A 94 -3.49 -1.74 15.37
CA HIS A 94 -2.06 -1.79 15.64
C HIS A 94 -1.22 -1.53 14.39
N ILE A 95 -1.75 -1.91 13.22
CA ILE A 95 -1.06 -1.82 11.94
C ILE A 95 -2.01 -1.17 10.93
N LEU A 96 -1.51 -0.18 10.18
CA LEU A 96 -2.15 0.33 8.98
C LEU A 96 -1.22 0.08 7.79
N HIS A 97 -1.70 -0.69 6.82
CA HIS A 97 -1.11 -0.69 5.49
C HIS A 97 -1.98 0.16 4.55
N ASN A 98 -1.58 1.40 4.37
CA ASN A 98 -2.26 2.39 3.54
C ASN A 98 -1.84 2.21 2.09
N ASN A 99 -2.58 1.37 1.35
CA ASN A 99 -2.17 0.85 0.05
C ASN A 99 -3.14 1.24 -1.09
N ALA A 100 -4.34 1.73 -0.77
CA ALA A 100 -5.31 2.11 -1.80
C ALA A 100 -4.70 3.10 -2.81
N ALA A 101 -4.90 2.80 -4.08
CA ALA A 101 -4.54 3.67 -5.18
C ALA A 101 -5.57 3.51 -6.31
N GLY A 102 -5.97 4.62 -6.92
CA GLY A 102 -6.90 4.65 -8.03
C GLY A 102 -6.21 4.75 -9.38
N LYS A 103 -6.81 4.10 -10.36
CA LYS A 103 -6.72 4.45 -11.78
C LYS A 103 -8.05 5.11 -12.15
N SER A 104 -8.08 5.83 -13.25
CA SER A 104 -9.37 6.31 -13.79
C SER A 104 -10.16 5.17 -14.41
N ASP A 105 -11.49 5.23 -14.32
CA ASP A 105 -12.37 4.38 -15.11
C ASP A 105 -12.26 4.71 -16.61
N ASP A 106 -11.89 5.95 -16.95
CA ASP A 106 -11.52 6.39 -18.29
C ASP A 106 -10.01 6.22 -18.50
N LEU A 107 -9.62 5.10 -19.12
CA LEU A 107 -8.23 4.79 -19.40
C LEU A 107 -7.61 5.71 -20.46
N ASP A 108 -8.37 6.25 -21.39
CA ASP A 108 -7.87 7.17 -22.40
C ASP A 108 -7.50 8.50 -21.76
N ALA A 109 -8.35 9.03 -20.89
CA ALA A 109 -8.04 10.21 -20.08
C ALA A 109 -6.87 9.96 -19.09
N PHE A 110 -6.77 8.75 -18.51
CA PHE A 110 -5.67 8.41 -17.60
C PHE A 110 -4.32 8.30 -18.30
N LEU A 111 -4.29 7.78 -19.53
CA LEU A 111 -3.07 7.56 -20.33
C LEU A 111 -2.80 8.70 -21.33
N ALA A 112 -3.54 9.82 -21.25
CA ALA A 112 -3.33 10.98 -22.10
C ALA A 112 -1.89 11.51 -22.00
N SER A 113 -1.44 12.24 -23.05
CA SER A 113 -0.15 12.93 -23.02
C SER A 113 -0.12 13.99 -21.92
N PHE A 114 1.07 14.39 -21.49
CA PHE A 114 1.17 15.42 -20.44
C PHE A 114 0.55 16.75 -20.88
N GLU A 115 0.70 17.09 -22.15
CA GLU A 115 0.18 18.32 -22.75
C GLU A 115 -1.36 18.37 -22.78
N ASP A 116 -1.99 17.19 -22.89
CA ASP A 116 -3.45 17.03 -22.98
C ASP A 116 -4.08 16.53 -21.67
N TYR A 117 -3.26 16.32 -20.62
CA TYR A 117 -3.74 15.76 -19.36
C TYR A 117 -4.67 16.73 -18.63
N SER A 118 -5.94 16.39 -18.49
CA SER A 118 -6.93 17.30 -17.92
C SER A 118 -6.70 17.53 -16.41
N HIS A 119 -6.97 18.76 -15.95
CA HIS A 119 -6.92 19.09 -14.53
C HIS A 119 -7.96 18.28 -13.71
N GLU A 120 -9.11 17.96 -14.30
CA GLU A 120 -10.11 17.11 -13.66
C GLU A 120 -9.56 15.72 -13.37
N GLN A 121 -8.94 15.09 -14.38
CA GLN A 121 -8.32 13.78 -14.23
C GLN A 121 -7.17 13.80 -13.19
N TRP A 122 -6.36 14.86 -13.19
CA TRP A 122 -5.34 15.09 -12.17
C TRP A 122 -5.95 15.08 -10.77
N ARG A 123 -7.02 15.85 -10.55
CA ARG A 123 -7.70 15.95 -9.26
C ARG A 123 -8.31 14.63 -8.81
N LYS A 124 -8.93 13.87 -9.70
CA LYS A 124 -9.49 12.54 -9.42
C LYS A 124 -8.42 11.57 -8.89
N ILE A 125 -7.27 11.52 -9.55
CA ILE A 125 -6.18 10.63 -9.12
C ILE A 125 -5.54 11.10 -7.81
N MET A 126 -5.31 12.40 -7.64
CA MET A 126 -4.77 12.95 -6.39
C MET A 126 -5.69 12.70 -5.20
N ALA A 127 -7.00 12.82 -5.39
CA ALA A 127 -7.99 12.56 -4.33
C ALA A 127 -7.88 11.16 -3.72
N VAL A 128 -7.59 10.14 -4.54
CA VAL A 128 -7.38 8.77 -4.02
C VAL A 128 -5.94 8.57 -3.56
N ASN A 129 -4.96 8.91 -4.40
CA ASN A 129 -3.56 8.51 -4.20
C ASN A 129 -2.81 9.36 -3.17
N LEU A 130 -3.29 10.56 -2.85
CA LEU A 130 -2.67 11.44 -1.87
C LEU A 130 -3.66 11.86 -0.78
N ASP A 131 -4.80 12.49 -1.14
CA ASP A 131 -5.75 12.96 -0.12
C ASP A 131 -6.32 11.76 0.66
N GLY A 132 -6.60 10.63 -0.01
CA GLY A 132 -7.03 9.38 0.62
C GLY A 132 -5.97 8.81 1.58
N MET A 133 -4.70 8.82 1.17
CA MET A 133 -3.58 8.42 2.04
C MET A 133 -3.51 9.29 3.30
N PHE A 134 -3.68 10.60 3.15
CA PHE A 134 -3.73 11.55 4.26
C PHE A 134 -4.91 11.29 5.18
N LEU A 135 -6.13 11.19 4.64
CA LEU A 135 -7.36 10.99 5.42
C LEU A 135 -7.32 9.69 6.24
N VAL A 136 -6.90 8.60 5.63
CA VAL A 136 -6.79 7.30 6.31
C VAL A 136 -5.70 7.34 7.38
N ALA A 137 -4.51 7.88 7.07
CA ALA A 137 -3.44 8.01 8.05
C ALA A 137 -3.86 8.88 9.23
N GLN A 138 -4.57 9.99 8.98
CA GLN A 138 -5.09 10.89 10.02
C GLN A 138 -6.10 10.18 10.93
N ALA A 139 -7.10 9.50 10.36
CA ALA A 139 -8.15 8.85 11.12
C ALA A 139 -7.62 7.66 11.93
N VAL A 140 -6.80 6.80 11.33
CA VAL A 140 -6.19 5.66 12.02
C VAL A 140 -5.13 6.12 13.03
N GLY A 141 -4.30 7.09 12.67
CA GLY A 141 -3.33 7.67 13.60
C GLY A 141 -3.99 8.31 14.83
N LYS A 142 -5.10 9.03 14.66
CA LYS A 142 -5.90 9.53 15.77
C LYS A 142 -6.40 8.40 16.68
N GLN A 143 -6.85 7.29 16.11
CA GLN A 143 -7.26 6.11 16.86
C GLN A 143 -6.09 5.49 17.62
N MET A 144 -4.92 5.31 16.97
CA MET A 144 -3.70 4.77 17.61
C MET A 144 -3.22 5.65 18.77
N VAL A 145 -3.28 6.99 18.61
CA VAL A 145 -2.96 7.94 19.70
C VAL A 145 -3.91 7.77 20.86
N ALA A 146 -5.22 7.66 20.60
CA ALA A 146 -6.22 7.46 21.65
C ALA A 146 -6.06 6.13 22.40
N GLN A 147 -5.58 5.09 21.74
CA GLN A 147 -5.27 3.79 22.36
C GLN A 147 -4.04 3.85 23.27
N GLY A 148 -3.07 4.73 23.00
CA GLY A 148 -1.86 4.90 23.80
C GLY A 148 -0.88 3.71 23.77
N LYS A 149 -0.98 2.83 22.76
CA LYS A 149 -0.18 1.60 22.64
C LYS A 149 0.82 1.62 21.50
N GLY A 150 0.99 2.78 20.85
CA GLY A 150 1.80 2.90 19.64
C GLY A 150 1.15 2.25 18.41
N GLY A 151 1.97 1.93 17.41
CA GLY A 151 1.51 1.27 16.19
C GLY A 151 2.52 1.35 15.04
N SER A 152 2.16 0.74 13.91
CA SER A 152 2.94 0.83 12.68
C SER A 152 2.05 1.23 11.50
N ILE A 153 2.40 2.32 10.84
CA ILE A 153 1.76 2.81 9.61
C ILE A 153 2.73 2.60 8.45
N ILE A 154 2.29 1.88 7.43
CA ILE A 154 3.05 1.61 6.22
C ILE A 154 2.30 2.24 5.04
N GLN A 155 2.95 3.19 4.36
CA GLN A 155 2.40 3.89 3.21
C GLN A 155 2.95 3.28 1.92
N THR A 156 2.10 2.88 0.97
CA THR A 156 2.56 2.34 -0.32
C THR A 156 2.86 3.47 -1.30
N ALA A 157 4.15 3.67 -1.61
CA ALA A 157 4.58 4.55 -2.69
C ALA A 157 4.76 3.76 -4.02
N SER A 158 5.75 4.12 -4.80
CA SER A 158 6.21 3.46 -6.01
C SER A 158 7.65 3.87 -6.28
N VAL A 159 8.40 3.04 -6.98
CA VAL A 159 9.73 3.44 -7.49
C VAL A 159 9.66 4.74 -8.30
N TYR A 160 8.54 5.01 -8.98
CA TYR A 160 8.32 6.28 -9.68
C TYR A 160 8.00 7.48 -8.75
N GLY A 161 7.92 7.28 -7.46
CA GLY A 161 8.00 8.35 -6.46
C GLY A 161 9.43 8.70 -6.05
N VAL A 162 10.41 7.87 -6.42
CA VAL A 162 11.84 8.02 -6.11
C VAL A 162 12.62 8.45 -7.34
N MET A 163 12.27 7.89 -8.51
CA MET A 163 12.91 8.16 -9.80
C MET A 163 11.86 8.42 -10.88
N ALA A 164 12.27 9.04 -11.98
CA ALA A 164 11.40 9.26 -13.13
C ALA A 164 11.22 7.97 -13.95
N PRO A 165 10.04 7.77 -14.59
CA PRO A 165 9.86 6.70 -15.57
C PRO A 165 10.73 6.93 -16.80
N ASP A 166 11.31 5.86 -17.32
CA ASP A 166 11.91 5.87 -18.66
C ASP A 166 10.84 5.58 -19.70
N HIS A 167 10.40 6.60 -20.39
CA HIS A 167 9.29 6.48 -21.35
C HIS A 167 9.60 5.54 -22.54
N ARG A 168 10.87 5.22 -22.82
CA ARG A 168 11.26 4.27 -23.87
C ARG A 168 10.78 2.85 -23.63
N ILE A 169 10.55 2.46 -22.36
CA ILE A 169 10.02 1.12 -22.03
C ILE A 169 8.56 0.93 -22.54
N TYR A 170 7.85 2.01 -22.79
CA TYR A 170 6.45 1.97 -23.24
C TYR A 170 6.30 1.89 -24.77
N GLU A 171 7.40 2.03 -25.55
CA GLU A 171 7.37 1.89 -26.99
C GLU A 171 6.93 0.49 -27.41
N GLY A 172 5.89 0.38 -28.24
CA GLY A 172 5.31 -0.90 -28.64
C GLY A 172 4.52 -1.62 -27.55
N SER A 173 4.29 -0.97 -26.42
CA SER A 173 3.58 -1.54 -25.28
C SER A 173 2.12 -1.07 -25.23
N PHE A 174 1.21 -2.02 -24.97
CA PHE A 174 -0.22 -1.77 -24.92
C PHE A 174 -0.85 -2.41 -23.68
N TYR A 175 -1.88 -1.74 -23.16
CA TYR A 175 -2.74 -2.27 -22.11
C TYR A 175 -4.19 -2.09 -22.56
N GLN A 176 -4.92 -3.18 -22.68
CA GLN A 176 -6.29 -3.19 -23.19
C GLN A 176 -6.44 -2.44 -24.55
N GLY A 177 -5.49 -2.65 -25.46
CA GLY A 177 -5.48 -2.03 -26.80
C GLY A 177 -5.05 -0.55 -26.83
N ARG A 178 -4.68 0.05 -25.71
CA ARG A 178 -4.21 1.44 -25.60
C ARG A 178 -2.72 1.52 -25.39
N LYS A 179 -2.08 2.52 -26.02
CA LYS A 179 -0.68 2.84 -25.77
C LYS A 179 -0.51 3.26 -24.31
N ILE A 180 0.38 2.56 -23.59
CA ILE A 180 0.60 2.85 -22.18
C ILE A 180 1.70 3.89 -21.96
N ASN A 181 1.57 4.62 -20.86
CA ASN A 181 2.58 5.48 -20.27
C ASN A 181 2.43 5.50 -18.73
N THR A 182 3.30 6.21 -18.04
CA THR A 182 3.09 6.60 -16.65
C THR A 182 2.74 8.08 -16.60
N PRO A 183 1.50 8.45 -16.25
CA PRO A 183 1.10 9.84 -16.17
C PRO A 183 1.80 10.58 -15.03
N ALA A 184 2.09 11.88 -15.20
CA ALA A 184 2.81 12.69 -14.23
C ALA A 184 2.13 12.74 -12.85
N VAL A 185 0.80 12.67 -12.81
CA VAL A 185 0.03 12.64 -11.55
C VAL A 185 0.39 11.43 -10.68
N TYR A 186 0.68 10.28 -11.30
CA TYR A 186 1.09 9.10 -10.56
C TYR A 186 2.44 9.33 -9.87
N THR A 187 3.45 9.77 -10.62
CA THR A 187 4.78 10.11 -10.09
C THR A 187 4.69 11.15 -8.98
N ALA A 188 3.96 12.25 -9.21
CA ALA A 188 3.78 13.32 -8.23
C ALA A 188 3.11 12.83 -6.94
N SER A 189 2.01 12.05 -7.06
CA SER A 189 1.32 11.51 -5.89
C SER A 189 2.21 10.56 -5.08
N LYS A 190 2.97 9.68 -5.74
CA LYS A 190 3.84 8.71 -5.05
C LYS A 190 5.07 9.36 -4.41
N ALA A 191 5.60 10.43 -4.97
CA ALA A 191 6.64 11.25 -4.34
C ALA A 191 6.10 11.98 -3.09
N ALA A 192 4.88 12.53 -3.16
CA ALA A 192 4.25 13.20 -2.04
C ALA A 192 4.00 12.27 -0.84
N VAL A 193 3.66 10.99 -1.08
CA VAL A 193 3.51 9.97 -0.03
C VAL A 193 4.79 9.79 0.78
N ILE A 194 5.96 9.81 0.14
CA ILE A 194 7.27 9.71 0.82
C ILE A 194 7.50 10.92 1.73
N GLY A 195 7.16 12.12 1.27
CA GLY A 195 7.21 13.35 2.07
C GLY A 195 6.28 13.30 3.28
N LEU A 196 5.02 12.87 3.06
CA LEU A 196 4.02 12.70 4.13
C LEU A 196 4.51 11.69 5.18
N THR A 197 5.09 10.58 4.77
CA THR A 197 5.66 9.56 5.66
C THR A 197 6.70 10.15 6.61
N LYS A 198 7.65 10.93 6.09
CA LYS A 198 8.70 11.57 6.91
C LYS A 198 8.11 12.54 7.94
N HIS A 199 7.12 13.33 7.55
CA HIS A 199 6.44 14.25 8.46
C HIS A 199 5.74 13.48 9.59
N LEU A 200 4.93 12.48 9.26
CA LEU A 200 4.17 11.70 10.24
C LEU A 200 5.08 10.88 11.17
N ALA A 201 6.21 10.36 10.67
CA ALA A 201 7.18 9.62 11.46
C ALA A 201 7.75 10.45 12.62
N THR A 202 8.04 11.72 12.39
CA THR A 202 8.52 12.64 13.43
C THR A 202 7.38 13.16 14.31
N TYR A 203 6.21 13.40 13.72
CA TYR A 203 5.04 13.94 14.42
C TYR A 203 4.48 13.00 15.49
N TRP A 204 4.51 11.70 15.25
CA TRP A 204 3.96 10.68 16.17
C TRP A 204 5.03 9.86 16.90
N ALA A 205 6.31 10.21 16.80
CA ALA A 205 7.40 9.46 17.44
C ALA A 205 7.21 9.35 18.97
N ASP A 206 6.79 10.42 19.62
CA ASP A 206 6.54 10.46 21.07
C ASP A 206 5.30 9.65 21.50
N LYS A 207 4.47 9.23 20.55
CA LYS A 207 3.32 8.34 20.75
C LYS A 207 3.64 6.87 20.49
N GLY A 208 4.90 6.54 20.16
CA GLY A 208 5.31 5.19 19.82
C GLY A 208 4.75 4.68 18.49
N ILE A 209 4.27 5.58 17.59
CA ILE A 209 3.76 5.21 16.28
C ILE A 209 4.89 5.40 15.27
N ARG A 210 5.26 4.30 14.60
CA ARG A 210 6.23 4.30 13.51
C ARG A 210 5.50 4.51 12.19
N VAL A 211 6.08 5.31 11.29
CA VAL A 211 5.52 5.53 9.94
C VAL A 211 6.63 5.34 8.92
N ASN A 212 6.44 4.41 7.99
CA ASN A 212 7.41 4.08 6.96
C ASN A 212 6.73 3.97 5.59
N THR A 213 7.52 4.01 4.53
CA THR A 213 7.05 3.79 3.16
C THR A 213 7.53 2.45 2.66
N LEU A 214 6.65 1.70 2.01
CA LEU A 214 6.96 0.54 1.20
C LEU A 214 6.87 0.95 -0.28
N THR A 215 7.95 0.80 -1.02
CA THR A 215 8.10 1.29 -2.39
C THR A 215 8.37 0.12 -3.34
N PRO A 216 7.33 -0.41 -4.01
CA PRO A 216 7.50 -1.43 -5.03
C PRO A 216 8.12 -0.87 -6.31
N GLY A 217 8.94 -1.70 -6.97
CA GLY A 217 9.24 -1.59 -8.39
C GLY A 217 8.10 -2.11 -9.27
N GLY A 218 8.40 -2.47 -10.51
CA GLY A 218 7.44 -3.11 -11.41
C GLY A 218 7.11 -4.54 -10.98
N ILE A 219 5.83 -4.78 -10.74
CA ILE A 219 5.29 -6.09 -10.39
C ILE A 219 4.53 -6.66 -11.58
N GLU A 220 4.69 -7.95 -11.86
CA GLU A 220 3.98 -8.65 -12.93
C GLU A 220 2.46 -8.65 -12.69
N ASP A 221 1.72 -8.14 -13.69
CA ASP A 221 0.27 -8.05 -13.65
C ASP A 221 -0.36 -8.03 -15.05
N GLY A 222 0.02 -8.98 -15.89
CA GLY A 222 -0.56 -9.14 -17.23
C GLY A 222 -0.10 -8.10 -18.26
N GLN A 223 1.02 -7.42 -18.02
CA GLN A 223 1.67 -6.59 -19.03
C GLN A 223 2.15 -7.48 -20.19
N ASN A 224 2.18 -6.93 -21.43
CA ASN A 224 2.65 -7.67 -22.60
C ASN A 224 4.16 -7.96 -22.53
N ASP A 225 4.59 -8.98 -23.27
CA ASP A 225 5.97 -9.48 -23.23
C ASP A 225 7.00 -8.40 -23.60
N GLU A 226 6.68 -7.51 -24.55
CA GLU A 226 7.57 -6.42 -24.96
C GLU A 226 7.82 -5.43 -23.80
N PHE A 227 6.77 -5.06 -23.06
CA PHE A 227 6.94 -4.24 -21.86
C PHE A 227 7.78 -4.96 -20.81
N GLN A 228 7.44 -6.22 -20.52
CA GLN A 228 8.18 -7.00 -19.52
C GLN A 228 9.67 -7.11 -19.89
N ARG A 229 9.98 -7.40 -21.14
CA ARG A 229 11.35 -7.48 -21.65
C ARG A 229 12.11 -6.16 -21.50
N ARG A 230 11.49 -5.02 -21.90
CA ARG A 230 12.11 -3.69 -21.81
C ARG A 230 12.29 -3.24 -20.36
N TYR A 231 11.31 -3.51 -19.51
CA TYR A 231 11.38 -3.21 -18.08
C TYR A 231 12.49 -4.03 -17.43
N ALA A 232 12.50 -5.35 -17.64
CA ALA A 232 13.51 -6.28 -17.12
C ALA A 232 14.94 -5.90 -17.47
N ALA A 233 15.17 -5.43 -18.71
CA ALA A 233 16.49 -4.98 -19.16
C ALA A 233 17.07 -3.80 -18.35
N ARG A 234 16.23 -3.08 -17.59
CA ARG A 234 16.64 -1.98 -16.70
C ARG A 234 16.80 -2.42 -15.25
N VAL A 235 16.38 -3.61 -14.91
CA VAL A 235 16.42 -4.13 -13.54
C VAL A 235 17.66 -5.00 -13.37
N PRO A 236 18.54 -4.76 -12.38
CA PRO A 236 19.70 -5.62 -12.11
C PRO A 236 19.37 -7.11 -11.99
N LEU A 237 18.23 -7.47 -11.36
CA LEU A 237 17.76 -8.86 -11.29
C LEU A 237 17.14 -9.36 -12.61
N ASN A 238 17.13 -8.55 -13.68
CA ASN A 238 16.68 -8.87 -15.04
C ASN A 238 15.27 -9.46 -15.13
N ARG A 239 14.36 -9.03 -14.27
CA ARG A 239 12.94 -9.42 -14.27
C ARG A 239 12.07 -8.40 -13.53
N MET A 240 10.79 -8.47 -13.74
CA MET A 240 9.81 -7.84 -12.86
C MET A 240 9.69 -8.65 -11.55
N GLY A 241 9.16 -8.03 -10.51
CA GLY A 241 8.88 -8.69 -9.25
C GLY A 241 7.59 -9.50 -9.30
N ALA A 242 7.57 -10.65 -8.62
CA ALA A 242 6.34 -11.37 -8.37
C ALA A 242 5.55 -10.73 -7.21
N ARG A 243 4.22 -10.84 -7.23
CA ARG A 243 3.32 -10.17 -6.27
C ARG A 243 3.61 -10.49 -4.81
N HIS A 244 4.10 -11.71 -4.51
CA HIS A 244 4.42 -12.15 -3.15
C HIS A 244 5.76 -11.62 -2.63
N GLU A 245 6.69 -11.22 -3.51
CA GLU A 245 8.06 -10.83 -3.13
C GLU A 245 8.10 -9.53 -2.30
N ILE A 246 7.05 -8.73 -2.36
CA ILE A 246 6.96 -7.48 -1.58
C ILE A 246 6.41 -7.70 -0.16
N VAL A 247 5.77 -8.84 0.10
CA VAL A 247 5.10 -9.12 1.39
C VAL A 247 6.09 -9.20 2.54
N GLY A 248 7.30 -9.76 2.32
CA GLY A 248 8.32 -9.83 3.37
C GLY A 248 8.72 -8.47 3.94
N ALA A 249 8.83 -7.45 3.08
CA ALA A 249 9.12 -6.09 3.52
C ALA A 249 7.94 -5.47 4.30
N LEU A 250 6.70 -5.76 3.92
CA LEU A 250 5.53 -5.37 4.72
C LEU A 250 5.56 -6.01 6.10
N LEU A 251 5.78 -7.32 6.21
CA LEU A 251 5.84 -8.03 7.48
C LEU A 251 6.95 -7.48 8.40
N TYR A 252 8.12 -7.19 7.83
CA TYR A 252 9.18 -6.50 8.54
C TYR A 252 8.71 -5.17 9.12
N LEU A 253 8.12 -4.29 8.29
CA LEU A 253 7.67 -2.97 8.74
C LEU A 253 6.48 -3.03 9.71
N ALA A 254 5.61 -4.03 9.61
CA ALA A 254 4.44 -4.22 10.45
C ALA A 254 4.79 -4.77 11.85
N SER A 255 5.93 -5.43 11.99
CA SER A 255 6.31 -6.21 13.17
C SER A 255 7.34 -5.50 14.08
N ASP A 256 7.65 -6.13 15.21
CA ASP A 256 8.67 -5.65 16.14
C ASP A 256 10.11 -5.82 15.60
N ALA A 257 10.29 -6.59 14.52
CA ALA A 257 11.57 -6.68 13.81
C ALA A 257 12.04 -5.30 13.28
N SER A 258 11.11 -4.34 13.12
CA SER A 258 11.40 -2.96 12.71
C SER A 258 11.13 -1.93 13.81
N SER A 259 11.19 -2.33 15.11
CA SER A 259 10.85 -1.46 16.24
C SER A 259 11.69 -0.17 16.32
N TYR A 260 12.88 -0.16 15.72
CA TYR A 260 13.76 1.03 15.63
C TYR A 260 13.81 1.65 14.24
N VAL A 261 12.77 1.41 13.40
CA VAL A 261 12.68 1.89 12.01
C VAL A 261 11.46 2.78 11.84
N THR A 262 11.67 4.08 11.64
CA THR A 262 10.63 5.06 11.32
C THR A 262 11.16 6.12 10.35
N GLY A 263 10.28 6.68 9.51
CA GLY A 263 10.62 7.67 8.49
C GLY A 263 11.39 7.11 7.28
N GLN A 264 11.52 5.78 7.18
CA GLN A 264 12.30 5.13 6.13
C GLN A 264 11.44 4.81 4.90
N ASN A 265 12.11 4.72 3.76
CA ASN A 265 11.54 4.25 2.51
C ASN A 265 12.21 2.91 2.13
N ILE A 266 11.47 1.81 2.30
CA ILE A 266 11.96 0.48 1.93
C ILE A 266 11.59 0.20 0.49
N ILE A 267 12.60 0.17 -0.40
CA ILE A 267 12.43 -0.05 -1.82
C ILE A 267 12.63 -1.53 -2.15
N VAL A 268 11.67 -2.11 -2.86
CA VAL A 268 11.68 -3.52 -3.31
C VAL A 268 11.46 -3.51 -4.82
N ASP A 269 12.54 -3.38 -5.58
CA ASP A 269 12.49 -3.08 -7.02
C ASP A 269 13.48 -3.90 -7.88
N GLY A 270 14.12 -4.91 -7.29
CA GLY A 270 15.14 -5.71 -7.99
C GLY A 270 16.42 -4.94 -8.31
N GLY A 271 16.64 -3.78 -7.67
CA GLY A 271 17.80 -2.92 -7.86
C GLY A 271 17.61 -1.83 -8.93
N LEU A 272 16.39 -1.65 -9.46
CA LEU A 272 16.14 -0.68 -10.55
C LEU A 272 16.63 0.74 -10.21
N ASN A 273 16.48 1.17 -8.97
CA ASN A 273 16.88 2.52 -8.57
C ASN A 273 18.34 2.65 -8.09
N ALA A 274 19.13 1.59 -8.19
CA ALA A 274 20.53 1.58 -7.71
C ALA A 274 21.55 2.13 -8.74
N TRP A 275 21.11 2.39 -9.99
CA TRP A 275 21.95 2.89 -11.08
C TRP A 275 21.27 3.98 -11.92
#